data_3079715aba42cfd41ba2e4644c159805
#
_entry.id   3079715aba42cfd41ba2e4644c159805
#
_cell.length_a   1.000
_cell.length_b   1.000
_cell.length_c   1.000
_cell.angle_alpha   90.00
_cell.angle_beta   90.00
_cell.angle_gamma   90.00
#
_symmetry.space_group_name_H-M   'P 1'
#
loop_
_entity.id
_entity.type
_entity.pdbx_description
1 polymer ?
#
loop_
_entity_poly.entity_id
_entity_poly.type
_entity_poly.pdbx_seq_one_letter_code
_entity_poly.pdbx_strand_id
1 'polypeptide(L)'
;MIAKGYTNIWVLDISANAIEKAKQRLGESASKIHWIVADVTDFEPPVQFDFWHDRAAFHFLTTEEKINKYVSIAEDAIKENGYLILGTFSENGPTKCSGLGVKQYSEHSMSAKFEVGFNRIKCVTEDHQTPFNTIQNFVFCSFKKK
;
A
#
# COMPACT_ATOMS: atom_id res chain seq x y z
N MET A 1 -2.94 14.61 1.52
CA MET A 1 -3.45 14.33 2.88
C MET A 1 -3.31 15.56 3.78
N ILE A 2 -2.10 16.08 4.07
CA ILE A 2 -1.90 17.26 4.96
C ILE A 2 -2.79 18.44 4.54
N ALA A 3 -2.77 18.85 3.27
CA ALA A 3 -3.59 19.93 2.75
C ALA A 3 -5.12 19.73 2.88
N LYS A 4 -5.56 18.50 3.16
CA LYS A 4 -6.96 18.13 3.40
C LYS A 4 -7.29 18.00 4.89
N GLY A 5 -6.38 18.40 5.79
CA GLY A 5 -6.61 18.40 7.22
C GLY A 5 -6.43 17.04 7.92
N TYR A 6 -5.88 16.03 7.23
CA TYR A 6 -5.55 14.76 7.91
C TYR A 6 -4.39 14.98 8.87
N THR A 7 -4.53 14.47 10.08
CA THR A 7 -3.55 14.49 11.16
C THR A 7 -3.07 13.07 11.46
N ASN A 8 -2.02 12.94 12.24
CA ASN A 8 -1.46 11.63 12.64
C ASN A 8 -1.13 10.75 11.42
N ILE A 9 -0.38 11.33 10.46
CA ILE A 9 0.03 10.65 9.24
C ILE A 9 1.32 9.89 9.49
N TRP A 10 1.33 8.62 9.09
CA TRP A 10 2.49 7.74 9.13
C TRP A 10 2.86 7.34 7.72
N VAL A 11 4.14 7.36 7.41
CA VAL A 11 4.69 6.94 6.11
C VAL A 11 5.78 5.92 6.34
N LEU A 12 5.59 4.75 5.75
CA LEU A 12 6.56 3.67 5.78
C LEU A 12 7.09 3.42 4.37
N ASP A 13 8.39 3.30 4.25
CA ASP A 13 9.07 2.88 3.03
C ASP A 13 10.34 2.10 3.41
N ILE A 14 10.68 1.08 2.65
CA ILE A 14 11.92 0.31 2.85
C ILE A 14 13.16 1.13 2.47
N SER A 15 13.00 2.15 1.63
CA SER A 15 14.07 3.01 1.13
C SER A 15 14.23 4.27 1.95
N ALA A 16 15.29 4.36 2.75
CA ALA A 16 15.65 5.60 3.46
C ALA A 16 15.82 6.79 2.50
N ASN A 17 16.35 6.56 1.29
CA ASN A 17 16.52 7.61 0.29
C ASN A 17 15.16 8.11 -0.25
N ALA A 18 14.17 7.24 -0.42
CA ALA A 18 12.82 7.64 -0.82
C ALA A 18 12.17 8.52 0.26
N ILE A 19 12.32 8.15 1.53
CA ILE A 19 11.86 8.93 2.67
C ILE A 19 12.52 10.31 2.70
N GLU A 20 13.83 10.40 2.57
CA GLU A 20 14.54 11.70 2.58
C GLU A 20 14.10 12.60 1.41
N LYS A 21 13.93 12.07 0.21
CA LYS A 21 13.37 12.82 -0.93
C LYS A 21 11.95 13.31 -0.67
N ALA A 22 11.12 12.48 -0.02
CA ALA A 22 9.76 12.87 0.35
C ALA A 22 9.74 14.00 1.39
N LYS A 23 10.61 13.93 2.42
CA LYS A 23 10.77 14.99 3.41
C LYS A 23 11.22 16.31 2.76
N GLN A 24 12.24 16.27 1.89
CA GLN A 24 12.71 17.44 1.16
C GLN A 24 11.60 18.10 0.34
N ARG A 25 10.79 17.30 -0.38
CA ARG A 25 9.68 17.81 -1.18
C ARG A 25 8.57 18.44 -0.33
N LEU A 26 8.35 17.96 0.89
CA LEU A 26 7.32 18.46 1.80
C LEU A 26 7.79 19.67 2.63
N GLY A 27 9.12 19.91 2.73
CA GLY A 27 9.68 21.01 3.50
C GLY A 27 9.21 20.98 4.96
N GLU A 28 8.78 22.12 5.49
CA GLU A 28 8.32 22.25 6.88
C GLU A 28 7.16 21.30 7.24
N SER A 29 6.33 20.93 6.26
CA SER A 29 5.23 19.99 6.50
C SER A 29 5.69 18.57 6.83
N ALA A 30 6.94 18.21 6.55
CA ALA A 30 7.52 16.91 6.88
C ALA A 30 7.54 16.64 8.39
N SER A 31 7.65 17.69 9.21
CA SER A 31 7.64 17.59 10.69
C SER A 31 6.30 17.10 11.26
N LYS A 32 5.22 17.15 10.46
CA LYS A 32 3.88 16.70 10.83
C LYS A 32 3.62 15.22 10.54
N ILE A 33 4.63 14.51 10.05
CA ILE A 33 4.52 13.11 9.61
C ILE A 33 5.46 12.25 10.44
N HIS A 34 4.99 11.07 10.82
CA HIS A 34 5.80 10.01 11.40
C HIS A 34 6.42 9.19 10.26
N TRP A 35 7.75 9.17 10.19
CA TRP A 35 8.50 8.51 9.13
C TRP A 35 9.12 7.21 9.63
N ILE A 36 8.91 6.11 8.91
CA ILE A 36 9.43 4.79 9.25
C ILE A 36 10.19 4.24 8.05
N VAL A 37 11.44 3.84 8.28
CA VAL A 37 12.25 3.09 7.32
C VAL A 37 12.23 1.63 7.76
N ALA A 38 11.43 0.80 7.10
CA ALA A 38 11.32 -0.63 7.40
C ALA A 38 10.76 -1.40 6.21
N ASP A 39 11.02 -2.72 6.18
CA ASP A 39 10.23 -3.66 5.37
C ASP A 39 8.83 -3.75 6.01
N VAL A 40 7.80 -3.64 5.20
CA VAL A 40 6.41 -3.72 5.68
C VAL A 40 6.11 -5.06 6.36
N THR A 41 6.82 -6.11 5.99
CA THR A 41 6.67 -7.43 6.63
C THR A 41 7.31 -7.52 8.01
N ASP A 42 8.16 -6.57 8.39
CA ASP A 42 8.78 -6.48 9.71
C ASP A 42 8.26 -5.28 10.52
N PHE A 43 7.22 -4.63 10.00
CA PHE A 43 6.61 -3.49 10.64
C PHE A 43 5.75 -3.90 11.84
N GLU A 44 6.07 -3.35 12.99
CA GLU A 44 5.25 -3.45 14.21
C GLU A 44 4.50 -2.12 14.41
N PRO A 45 3.18 -2.11 14.16
CA PRO A 45 2.40 -0.88 14.27
C PRO A 45 2.40 -0.32 15.69
N PRO A 46 2.90 0.91 15.93
CA PRO A 46 2.91 1.49 17.28
C PRO A 46 1.51 1.94 17.75
N VAL A 47 0.58 2.09 16.80
CA VAL A 47 -0.82 2.46 17.02
C VAL A 47 -1.70 1.80 15.98
N GLN A 48 -3.00 1.74 16.23
CA GLN A 48 -3.95 1.33 15.20
C GLN A 48 -4.37 2.53 14.34
N PHE A 49 -4.59 2.28 13.05
CA PHE A 49 -4.91 3.27 12.04
C PHE A 49 -6.38 3.20 11.62
N ASP A 50 -6.97 4.34 11.33
CA ASP A 50 -8.31 4.39 10.74
C ASP A 50 -8.28 4.08 9.24
N PHE A 51 -7.11 4.30 8.62
CA PHE A 51 -6.93 4.18 7.18
C PHE A 51 -5.51 3.73 6.82
N TRP A 52 -5.41 2.68 6.03
CA TRP A 52 -4.15 2.19 5.46
C TRP A 52 -4.21 2.30 3.94
N HIS A 53 -3.24 2.95 3.35
CA HIS A 53 -3.11 3.09 1.91
C HIS A 53 -1.77 2.56 1.43
N ASP A 54 -1.80 1.56 0.58
CA ASP A 54 -0.64 0.99 -0.07
C ASP A 54 -0.79 1.12 -1.60
N ARG A 55 0.19 1.71 -2.22
CA ARG A 55 0.30 1.74 -3.68
C ARG A 55 1.67 1.24 -4.08
N ALA A 56 1.69 0.11 -4.78
CA ALA A 56 2.89 -0.49 -5.34
C ALA A 56 3.94 -0.96 -4.31
N ALA A 57 3.54 -1.30 -3.07
CA ALA A 57 4.39 -2.00 -2.11
C ALA A 57 3.99 -3.48 -2.01
N PHE A 58 2.71 -3.78 -1.86
CA PHE A 58 2.19 -5.14 -1.73
C PHE A 58 2.60 -6.08 -2.87
N HIS A 59 2.69 -5.59 -4.10
CA HIS A 59 3.05 -6.43 -5.25
C HIS A 59 4.52 -6.93 -5.24
N PHE A 60 5.40 -6.35 -4.43
CA PHE A 60 6.76 -6.87 -4.24
C PHE A 60 6.81 -8.11 -3.34
N LEU A 61 5.72 -8.42 -2.64
CA LEU A 61 5.60 -9.61 -1.83
C LEU A 61 5.25 -10.80 -2.74
N THR A 62 6.25 -11.56 -3.16
CA THR A 62 6.09 -12.62 -4.16
C THR A 62 5.94 -14.01 -3.56
N THR A 63 6.17 -14.20 -2.25
CA THR A 63 5.99 -15.46 -1.54
C THR A 63 4.73 -15.43 -0.68
N GLU A 64 4.05 -16.57 -0.56
CA GLU A 64 2.85 -16.70 0.28
C GLU A 64 3.14 -16.36 1.75
N GLU A 65 4.31 -16.69 2.26
CA GLU A 65 4.74 -16.34 3.61
C GLU A 65 4.70 -14.82 3.84
N LYS A 66 5.36 -14.04 2.96
CA LYS A 66 5.38 -12.58 3.06
C LYS A 66 4.00 -11.96 2.87
N ILE A 67 3.20 -12.50 1.94
CA ILE A 67 1.84 -12.04 1.70
C ILE A 67 0.99 -12.24 2.96
N ASN A 68 1.01 -13.43 3.55
CA ASN A 68 0.25 -13.73 4.75
C ASN A 68 0.71 -12.88 5.94
N LYS A 69 2.02 -12.63 6.07
CA LYS A 69 2.56 -11.74 7.10
C LYS A 69 2.05 -10.31 6.93
N TYR A 70 2.04 -9.77 5.71
CA TYR A 70 1.46 -8.47 5.41
C TYR A 70 -0.03 -8.39 5.77
N VAL A 71 -0.80 -9.41 5.38
CA VAL A 71 -2.25 -9.47 5.69
C VAL A 71 -2.47 -9.43 7.19
N SER A 72 -1.74 -10.24 7.97
CA SER A 72 -1.82 -10.23 9.45
C SER A 72 -1.47 -8.87 10.03
N ILE A 73 -0.38 -8.23 9.55
CA ILE A 73 0.01 -6.90 10.02
C ILE A 73 -1.09 -5.87 9.71
N ALA A 74 -1.67 -5.91 8.51
CA ALA A 74 -2.75 -4.99 8.14
C ALA A 74 -4.01 -5.22 8.99
N GLU A 75 -4.32 -6.48 9.31
CA GLU A 75 -5.42 -6.83 10.22
C GLU A 75 -5.20 -6.26 11.62
N ASP A 76 -4.00 -6.39 12.17
CA ASP A 76 -3.68 -5.90 13.52
C ASP A 76 -3.57 -4.36 13.57
N ALA A 77 -3.04 -3.77 12.49
CA ALA A 77 -2.78 -2.34 12.40
C ALA A 77 -4.03 -1.49 12.15
N ILE A 78 -5.04 -2.03 11.50
CA ILE A 78 -6.24 -1.28 11.15
C ILE A 78 -7.31 -1.50 12.23
N LYS A 79 -7.92 -0.41 12.69
CA LYS A 79 -9.03 -0.45 13.66
C LYS A 79 -10.23 -1.20 13.09
N GLU A 80 -11.08 -1.75 13.95
CA GLU A 80 -12.42 -2.21 13.56
C GLU A 80 -13.17 -1.11 12.78
N ASN A 81 -13.81 -1.48 11.70
CA ASN A 81 -14.45 -0.56 10.77
C ASN A 81 -13.51 0.41 10.03
N GLY A 82 -12.21 0.32 10.22
CA GLY A 82 -11.20 1.06 9.45
C GLY A 82 -11.09 0.58 7.99
N TYR A 83 -10.30 1.26 7.20
CA TYR A 83 -10.25 1.06 5.76
C TYR A 83 -8.85 0.71 5.28
N LEU A 84 -8.79 -0.21 4.30
CA LEU A 84 -7.59 -0.57 3.57
C LEU A 84 -7.80 -0.25 2.09
N ILE A 85 -6.86 0.46 1.47
CA ILE A 85 -6.80 0.62 0.00
C ILE A 85 -5.48 0.08 -0.50
N LEU A 86 -5.55 -0.86 -1.44
CA LEU A 86 -4.41 -1.45 -2.11
C LEU A 86 -4.42 -1.13 -3.59
N GLY A 87 -3.27 -0.71 -4.13
CA GLY A 87 -3.04 -0.56 -5.56
C GLY A 87 -1.82 -1.37 -5.99
N THR A 88 -2.01 -2.34 -6.88
CA THR A 88 -0.95 -3.20 -7.41
C THR A 88 -1.01 -3.27 -8.92
N PHE A 89 0.01 -3.82 -9.58
CA PHE A 89 -0.15 -4.15 -10.99
C PHE A 89 -1.22 -5.22 -11.18
N SER A 90 -2.09 -5.01 -12.16
CA SER A 90 -3.07 -5.99 -12.59
C SER A 90 -2.40 -7.12 -13.39
N GLU A 91 -3.16 -8.16 -13.72
CA GLU A 91 -2.70 -9.25 -14.60
C GLU A 91 -2.31 -8.76 -16.01
N ASN A 92 -2.79 -7.57 -16.42
CA ASN A 92 -2.41 -6.90 -17.67
C ASN A 92 -1.30 -5.85 -17.48
N GLY A 93 -0.81 -5.69 -16.26
CA GLY A 93 0.25 -4.76 -15.93
C GLY A 93 1.65 -5.35 -16.11
N PRO A 94 2.70 -4.59 -15.77
CA PRO A 94 4.07 -5.07 -15.82
C PRO A 94 4.33 -6.26 -14.87
N THR A 95 5.24 -7.14 -15.26
CA THR A 95 5.73 -8.26 -14.41
C THR A 95 6.95 -7.88 -13.57
N LYS A 96 7.48 -6.67 -13.79
CA LYS A 96 8.62 -6.12 -13.04
C LYS A 96 8.37 -4.65 -12.68
N CYS A 97 8.87 -4.25 -11.53
CA CYS A 97 8.92 -2.86 -11.08
C CYS A 97 10.31 -2.55 -10.55
N SER A 98 10.93 -1.45 -11.01
CA SER A 98 12.30 -1.07 -10.62
C SER A 98 13.33 -2.20 -10.74
N GLY A 99 13.20 -3.05 -11.77
CA GLY A 99 14.08 -4.19 -12.02
C GLY A 99 13.77 -5.46 -11.19
N LEU A 100 12.85 -5.38 -10.24
CA LEU A 100 12.43 -6.50 -9.40
C LEU A 100 11.16 -7.16 -9.96
N GLY A 101 11.07 -8.48 -9.83
CA GLY A 101 9.84 -9.23 -10.12
C GLY A 101 8.73 -8.85 -9.16
N VAL A 102 7.51 -8.78 -9.67
CA VAL A 102 6.32 -8.47 -8.87
C VAL A 102 5.24 -9.52 -9.08
N LYS A 103 4.37 -9.67 -8.09
CA LYS A 103 3.16 -10.48 -8.20
C LYS A 103 2.03 -9.59 -8.72
N GLN A 104 1.40 -10.02 -9.82
CA GLN A 104 0.23 -9.37 -10.39
C GLN A 104 -1.04 -9.90 -9.73
N TYR A 105 -2.08 -9.09 -9.70
CA TYR A 105 -3.36 -9.45 -9.10
C TYR A 105 -4.53 -9.10 -10.03
N SER A 106 -5.55 -9.95 -10.03
CA SER A 106 -6.90 -9.58 -10.44
C SER A 106 -7.69 -9.04 -9.25
N GLU A 107 -8.86 -8.46 -9.51
CA GLU A 107 -9.79 -8.07 -8.44
C GLU A 107 -10.16 -9.25 -7.55
N HIS A 108 -10.35 -10.43 -8.16
CA HIS A 108 -10.69 -11.66 -7.44
C HIS A 108 -9.53 -12.15 -6.57
N SER A 109 -8.33 -12.30 -7.15
CA SER A 109 -7.17 -12.84 -6.44
C SER A 109 -6.70 -11.92 -5.31
N MET A 110 -6.81 -10.59 -5.48
CA MET A 110 -6.54 -9.64 -4.41
C MET A 110 -7.58 -9.74 -3.30
N SER A 111 -8.87 -9.77 -3.66
CA SER A 111 -9.96 -9.88 -2.67
C SER A 111 -9.86 -11.14 -1.83
N ALA A 112 -9.51 -12.27 -2.44
CA ALA A 112 -9.36 -13.54 -1.73
C ALA A 112 -8.24 -13.51 -0.66
N LYS A 113 -7.22 -12.65 -0.79
CA LYS A 113 -6.17 -12.52 0.22
C LYS A 113 -6.65 -11.83 1.51
N PHE A 114 -7.67 -11.00 1.42
CA PHE A 114 -8.15 -10.18 2.52
C PHE A 114 -9.55 -10.57 3.03
N GLU A 115 -10.20 -11.59 2.45
CA GLU A 115 -11.59 -11.93 2.74
C GLU A 115 -11.86 -12.36 4.20
N VAL A 116 -10.84 -12.86 4.92
CA VAL A 116 -10.99 -13.29 6.31
C VAL A 116 -11.22 -12.09 7.23
N GLY A 117 -10.36 -11.09 7.19
CA GLY A 117 -10.38 -9.93 8.09
C GLY A 117 -11.15 -8.72 7.53
N PHE A 118 -11.46 -8.71 6.23
CA PHE A 118 -12.02 -7.55 5.56
C PHE A 118 -13.21 -7.85 4.67
N ASN A 119 -14.10 -6.89 4.55
CA ASN A 119 -15.18 -6.87 3.57
C ASN A 119 -14.74 -6.00 2.38
N ARG A 120 -14.76 -6.55 1.16
CA ARG A 120 -14.49 -5.78 -0.05
C ARG A 120 -15.60 -4.75 -0.29
N ILE A 121 -15.20 -3.49 -0.51
CA ILE A 121 -16.12 -2.41 -0.88
C ILE A 121 -16.18 -2.31 -2.40
N LYS A 122 -15.01 -2.13 -3.06
CA LYS A 122 -14.93 -1.93 -4.50
C LYS A 122 -13.55 -2.29 -5.01
N CYS A 123 -13.48 -2.82 -6.23
CA CYS A 123 -12.24 -2.87 -7.02
C CYS A 123 -12.45 -2.12 -8.34
N VAL A 124 -11.37 -1.56 -8.88
CA VAL A 124 -11.30 -0.95 -10.20
C VAL A 124 -9.96 -1.27 -10.83
N THR A 125 -9.96 -1.49 -12.13
CA THR A 125 -8.74 -1.66 -12.92
C THR A 125 -8.61 -0.47 -13.86
N GLU A 126 -7.45 0.17 -13.87
CA GLU A 126 -7.21 1.38 -14.66
C GLU A 126 -5.79 1.45 -15.20
N ASP A 127 -5.65 2.15 -16.32
CA ASP A 127 -4.37 2.47 -16.92
C ASP A 127 -3.77 3.72 -16.28
N HIS A 128 -2.52 3.62 -15.85
CA HIS A 128 -1.71 4.72 -15.37
C HIS A 128 -0.63 5.06 -16.39
N GLN A 129 -0.68 6.26 -16.94
CA GLN A 129 0.38 6.77 -17.80
C GLN A 129 1.55 7.26 -16.95
N THR A 130 2.73 6.68 -17.18
CA THR A 130 3.95 7.10 -16.48
C THR A 130 4.51 8.39 -17.12
N PRO A 131 5.38 9.14 -16.41
CA PRO A 131 6.10 10.28 -16.97
C PRO A 131 6.95 9.94 -18.22
N PHE A 132 7.22 8.66 -18.46
CA PHE A 132 8.00 8.15 -19.61
C PHE A 132 7.10 7.69 -20.77
N ASN A 133 5.82 8.08 -20.79
CA ASN A 133 4.83 7.68 -21.80
C ASN A 133 4.61 6.16 -21.95
N THR A 134 4.87 5.41 -20.90
CA THR A 134 4.50 4.00 -20.81
C THR A 134 3.19 3.84 -20.02
N ILE A 135 2.42 2.82 -20.37
CA ILE A 135 1.18 2.50 -19.66
C ILE A 135 1.45 1.39 -18.65
N GLN A 136 1.00 1.59 -17.44
CA GLN A 136 1.00 0.58 -16.37
C GLN A 136 -0.43 0.33 -15.95
N ASN A 137 -0.92 -0.88 -16.15
CA ASN A 137 -2.27 -1.24 -15.73
C ASN A 137 -2.27 -1.68 -14.26
N PHE A 138 -3.09 -1.00 -13.45
CA PHE A 138 -3.23 -1.23 -12.02
C PHE A 138 -4.61 -1.78 -11.69
N VAL A 139 -4.67 -2.59 -10.65
CA VAL A 139 -5.90 -2.90 -9.93
C VAL A 139 -5.85 -2.23 -8.56
N PHE A 140 -6.90 -1.50 -8.23
CA PHE A 140 -7.11 -0.87 -6.91
C PHE A 140 -8.31 -1.52 -6.25
N CYS A 141 -8.12 -2.00 -5.03
CA CYS A 141 -9.21 -2.53 -4.22
C CYS A 141 -9.31 -1.78 -2.89
N SER A 142 -10.52 -1.46 -2.48
CA SER A 142 -10.84 -0.89 -1.19
C SER A 142 -11.62 -1.88 -0.33
N PHE A 143 -11.26 -1.92 0.93
CA PHE A 143 -11.80 -2.85 1.91
C PHE A 143 -12.16 -2.11 3.20
N LYS A 144 -13.12 -2.67 3.93
CA LYS A 144 -13.45 -2.27 5.29
C LYS A 144 -13.15 -3.43 6.23
N LYS A 145 -12.42 -3.17 7.30
CA LYS A 145 -12.17 -4.17 8.34
C LYS A 145 -13.49 -4.58 9.01
N LYS A 146 -13.62 -5.87 9.25
CA LYS A 146 -14.75 -6.47 9.97
C LYS A 146 -14.78 -6.05 11.43
#